data_a180e39f80eaa33b0d7a9659895a7769
#
_entry.id   a180e39f80eaa33b0d7a9659895a7769
#
_cell.length_a   1.000
_cell.length_b   1.000
_cell.length_c   1.000
_cell.angle_alpha   90.00
_cell.angle_beta   90.00
_cell.angle_gamma   90.00
#
_symmetry.space_group_name_H-M   'P 1'
#
loop_
_entity.id
_entity.type
_entity.pdbx_description
1 polymer ?
#
loop_
_entity_poly.entity_id
_entity_poly.type
_entity_poly.pdbx_seq_one_letter_code
_entity_poly.pdbx_strand_id
1 'polypeptide(L)'
;MKGLVITTDDLMRTEEYTTPLHESIGKTVGGWIKVVHPKLLPAPYCMIVNEEGLLLGLPVNLLGSILYESFRHGNPIVGNIVFCKEGFVEGERDIIGLDDDDLKCLGALISAVSGGAVKWAVSYTHLRAHETLMN
;
A
#
# COMPACT_ATOMS: atom_id res chain seq x y z
N MET A 1 8.86 -6.92 8.82
CA MET A 1 8.99 -5.58 8.21
C MET A 1 7.61 -4.98 8.02
N LYS A 2 7.47 -3.71 8.33
CA LYS A 2 6.17 -3.02 8.27
C LYS A 2 5.91 -2.41 6.90
N GLY A 3 4.74 -2.70 6.32
CA GLY A 3 4.27 -2.08 5.10
C GLY A 3 2.98 -1.31 5.34
N LEU A 4 2.66 -0.40 4.43
CA LEU A 4 1.41 0.35 4.45
C LEU A 4 0.51 -0.14 3.32
N VAL A 5 -0.63 -0.70 3.67
CA VAL A 5 -1.58 -1.29 2.73
C VAL A 5 -2.66 -0.27 2.39
N ILE A 6 -2.94 -0.10 1.11
CA ILE A 6 -4.11 0.65 0.63
C ILE A 6 -5.01 -0.33 -0.10
N THR A 7 -6.23 -0.48 0.41
CA THR A 7 -7.21 -1.40 -0.18
C THR A 7 -7.97 -0.75 -1.33
N THR A 8 -8.66 -1.57 -2.09
CA THR A 8 -9.55 -1.08 -3.16
C THR A 8 -10.78 -0.35 -2.62
N ASP A 9 -11.03 -0.45 -1.32
CA ASP A 9 -12.10 0.26 -0.62
C ASP A 9 -11.65 1.61 -0.04
N ASP A 10 -10.48 2.10 -0.43
CA ASP A 10 -9.90 3.35 0.05
C ASP A 10 -9.60 3.35 1.56
N LEU A 11 -9.21 2.21 2.07
CA LEU A 11 -8.78 2.08 3.46
C LEU A 11 -7.27 1.85 3.54
N MET A 12 -6.68 2.40 4.58
CA MET A 12 -5.25 2.37 4.82
C MET A 12 -4.98 1.67 6.14
N ARG A 13 -4.05 0.72 6.15
CA ARG A 13 -3.63 0.03 7.37
C ARG A 13 -2.15 -0.36 7.29
N THR A 14 -1.52 -0.55 8.44
CA THR A 14 -0.18 -1.14 8.49
C THR A 14 -0.29 -2.65 8.61
N GLU A 15 0.72 -3.35 8.10
CA GLU A 15 0.80 -4.79 8.24
C GLU A 15 2.25 -5.22 8.39
N GLU A 16 2.48 -6.21 9.25
CA GLU A 16 3.80 -6.80 9.44
C GLU A 16 3.97 -7.95 8.46
N TYR A 17 5.09 -7.94 7.74
CA TYR A 17 5.43 -8.96 6.77
C TYR A 17 6.66 -9.73 7.20
N THR A 18 6.65 -11.03 6.93
CA THR A 18 7.74 -11.94 7.25
C THR A 18 8.41 -12.44 5.99
N THR A 19 9.66 -12.85 6.11
CA THR A 19 10.37 -13.49 4.99
C THR A 19 9.86 -14.91 4.78
N PRO A 20 9.77 -15.38 3.53
CA PRO A 20 10.11 -14.65 2.30
C PRO A 20 9.02 -13.62 1.94
N LEU A 21 9.47 -12.42 1.61
CA LEU A 21 8.54 -11.28 1.40
C LEU A 21 7.59 -11.49 0.22
N HIS A 22 8.03 -12.17 -0.84
CA HIS A 22 7.17 -12.42 -1.99
C HIS A 22 5.94 -13.26 -1.63
N GLU A 23 6.04 -14.13 -0.61
CA GLU A 23 4.90 -14.91 -0.14
C GLU A 23 4.00 -14.08 0.78
N SER A 24 4.59 -13.42 1.77
CA SER A 24 3.81 -12.68 2.77
C SER A 24 3.11 -11.47 2.16
N ILE A 25 3.81 -10.69 1.34
CA ILE A 25 3.20 -9.55 0.64
C ILE A 25 2.25 -10.03 -0.45
N GLY A 26 2.59 -11.15 -1.10
CA GLY A 26 1.73 -11.76 -2.11
C GLY A 26 0.32 -12.05 -1.61
N LYS A 27 0.17 -12.44 -0.35
CA LYS A 27 -1.15 -12.66 0.25
C LYS A 27 -2.00 -11.40 0.29
N THR A 28 -1.38 -10.25 0.53
CA THR A 28 -2.08 -8.96 0.55
C THR A 28 -2.51 -8.54 -0.84
N VAL A 29 -1.61 -8.64 -1.82
CA VAL A 29 -1.92 -8.19 -3.19
C VAL A 29 -2.65 -9.24 -4.02
N GLY A 30 -2.72 -10.46 -3.54
CA GLY A 30 -3.50 -11.53 -4.16
C GLY A 30 -2.76 -12.38 -5.19
N GLY A 31 -1.43 -12.41 -5.15
CA GLY A 31 -0.63 -13.22 -6.07
C GLY A 31 0.82 -12.77 -6.17
N TRP A 32 1.42 -12.95 -7.35
CA TRP A 32 2.80 -12.55 -7.61
C TRP A 32 2.98 -11.06 -7.45
N ILE A 33 4.05 -10.66 -6.77
CA ILE A 33 4.33 -9.25 -6.52
C ILE A 33 5.18 -8.64 -7.63
N LYS A 34 4.92 -7.36 -7.88
CA LYS A 34 5.74 -6.51 -8.74
C LYS A 34 6.00 -5.19 -8.02
N VAL A 35 7.25 -4.80 -7.98
CA VAL A 35 7.65 -3.51 -7.40
C VAL A 35 7.60 -2.45 -8.50
N VAL A 36 6.87 -1.38 -8.26
CA VAL A 36 6.79 -0.26 -9.19
C VAL A 36 7.20 1.03 -8.49
N HIS A 37 7.66 1.98 -9.30
CA HIS A 37 8.14 3.28 -8.82
C HIS A 37 7.32 4.38 -9.48
N PRO A 38 6.13 4.66 -8.96
CA PRO A 38 5.29 5.71 -9.53
C PRO A 38 5.99 7.06 -9.47
N LYS A 39 5.80 7.85 -10.51
CA LYS A 39 6.45 9.16 -10.63
C LYS A 39 6.06 10.10 -9.49
N LEU A 40 4.83 10.01 -9.01
CA LEU A 40 4.33 10.85 -7.92
C LEU A 40 4.71 10.35 -6.54
N LEU A 41 5.35 9.18 -6.45
CA LEU A 41 5.81 8.60 -5.19
C LEU A 41 7.32 8.91 -5.04
N PRO A 42 7.71 9.74 -4.05
CA PRO A 42 9.13 10.10 -3.92
C PRO A 42 9.98 8.93 -3.43
N ALA A 43 11.24 8.88 -3.90
CA ALA A 43 12.22 7.98 -3.35
C ALA A 43 12.44 8.29 -1.85
N PRO A 44 12.70 7.33 -0.99
CA PRO A 44 13.01 5.92 -1.27
C PRO A 44 11.80 4.98 -1.32
N TYR A 45 10.60 5.51 -1.37
CA TYR A 45 9.40 4.69 -1.32
C TYR A 45 9.16 3.93 -2.62
N CYS A 46 8.54 2.77 -2.50
CA CYS A 46 8.11 1.97 -3.64
C CYS A 46 6.69 1.45 -3.40
N MET A 47 6.04 1.06 -4.46
CA MET A 47 4.68 0.52 -4.42
C MET A 47 4.71 -0.91 -4.94
N ILE A 48 4.14 -1.83 -4.18
CA ILE A 48 4.09 -3.25 -4.54
C ILE A 48 2.67 -3.59 -4.96
N VAL A 49 2.55 -4.17 -6.14
CA VAL A 49 1.26 -4.48 -6.76
C VAL A 49 1.23 -5.94 -7.19
N ASN A 50 0.03 -6.43 -7.55
CA ASN A 50 -0.13 -7.75 -8.15
C ASN A 50 0.32 -7.68 -9.61
N GLU A 51 1.29 -8.52 -9.98
CA GLU A 51 1.82 -8.56 -11.34
C GLU A 51 0.78 -8.94 -12.38
N GLU A 52 -0.19 -9.78 -12.01
CA GLU A 52 -1.21 -10.31 -12.90
C GLU A 52 -2.61 -9.77 -12.58
N GLY A 53 -2.70 -8.66 -11.85
CA GLY A 53 -3.98 -8.13 -11.36
C GLY A 53 -5.02 -7.89 -12.43
N LEU A 54 -4.61 -7.37 -13.59
CA LEU A 54 -5.53 -7.14 -14.72
C LEU A 54 -6.07 -8.45 -15.28
N LEU A 55 -5.23 -9.48 -15.39
CA LEU A 55 -5.64 -10.80 -15.86
C LEU A 55 -6.60 -11.46 -14.89
N LEU A 56 -6.43 -11.21 -13.59
CA LEU A 56 -7.28 -11.77 -12.55
C LEU A 56 -8.60 -11.00 -12.39
N GLY A 57 -8.76 -9.88 -13.07
CA GLY A 57 -9.96 -9.06 -12.96
C GLY A 57 -10.15 -8.40 -11.60
N LEU A 58 -9.06 -8.07 -10.91
CA LEU A 58 -9.16 -7.43 -9.59
C LEU A 58 -9.76 -6.02 -9.70
N PRO A 59 -10.45 -5.54 -8.64
CA PRO A 59 -11.01 -4.20 -8.65
C PRO A 59 -9.93 -3.13 -8.76
N VAL A 60 -10.28 -2.00 -9.33
CA VAL A 60 -9.36 -0.86 -9.47
C VAL A 60 -9.00 -0.29 -8.10
N ASN A 61 -7.72 -0.02 -7.92
CA ASN A 61 -7.21 0.74 -6.78
C ASN A 61 -7.04 2.18 -7.25
N LEU A 62 -7.93 3.04 -6.82
CA LEU A 62 -7.96 4.42 -7.31
C LEU A 62 -6.69 5.19 -6.93
N LEU A 63 -6.27 5.10 -5.67
CA LEU A 63 -5.06 5.80 -5.22
C LEU A 63 -3.83 5.34 -5.98
N GLY A 64 -3.65 4.03 -6.12
CA GLY A 64 -2.53 3.46 -6.86
C GLY A 64 -2.53 3.92 -8.31
N SER A 65 -3.71 3.97 -8.92
CA SER A 65 -3.88 4.41 -10.31
C SER A 65 -3.54 5.89 -10.49
N ILE A 66 -3.90 6.74 -9.53
CA ILE A 66 -3.55 8.16 -9.56
C ILE A 66 -2.03 8.34 -9.43
N LEU A 67 -1.40 7.67 -8.47
CA LEU A 67 0.05 7.75 -8.28
C LEU A 67 0.82 7.27 -9.50
N TYR A 68 0.33 6.20 -10.12
CA TYR A 68 0.95 5.63 -11.32
C TYR A 68 0.65 6.42 -12.58
N GLU A 69 -0.22 7.43 -12.49
CA GLU A 69 -0.69 8.22 -13.64
C GLU A 69 -1.31 7.33 -14.72
N SER A 70 -2.15 6.40 -14.30
CA SER A 70 -2.77 5.41 -15.20
C SER A 70 -3.57 6.06 -16.34
N PHE A 71 -4.10 7.25 -16.10
CA PHE A 71 -4.79 8.02 -17.15
C PHE A 71 -3.89 8.34 -18.34
N ARG A 72 -2.56 8.33 -18.17
CA ARG A 72 -1.59 8.55 -19.25
C ARG A 72 -1.18 7.24 -19.92
N HIS A 73 -1.19 6.13 -19.15
CA HIS A 73 -0.68 4.83 -19.62
C HIS A 73 -1.79 3.89 -20.07
N GLY A 74 -3.03 4.17 -19.71
CA GLY A 74 -4.18 3.34 -20.07
C GLY A 74 -4.37 2.08 -19.24
N ASN A 75 -3.44 1.75 -18.32
CA ASN A 75 -3.52 0.56 -17.49
C ASN A 75 -3.70 0.94 -16.03
N PRO A 76 -4.87 0.66 -15.42
CA PRO A 76 -5.08 0.97 -14.02
C PRO A 76 -4.27 0.06 -13.11
N ILE A 77 -4.00 0.54 -11.90
CA ILE A 77 -3.51 -0.30 -10.82
C ILE A 77 -4.73 -0.96 -10.19
N VAL A 78 -4.68 -2.26 -10.00
CA VAL A 78 -5.80 -3.05 -9.49
C VAL A 78 -5.39 -3.87 -8.27
N GLY A 79 -6.35 -4.18 -7.40
CA GLY A 79 -6.13 -4.93 -6.18
C GLY A 79 -5.55 -4.07 -5.06
N ASN A 80 -5.35 -4.72 -3.91
CA ASN A 80 -4.69 -4.07 -2.78
C ASN A 80 -3.22 -3.84 -3.11
N ILE A 81 -2.68 -2.72 -2.65
CA ILE A 81 -1.28 -2.36 -2.88
C ILE A 81 -0.58 -2.15 -1.54
N VAL A 82 0.74 -2.29 -1.54
CA VAL A 82 1.57 -2.14 -0.35
C VAL A 82 2.68 -1.13 -0.63
N PHE A 83 2.81 -0.14 0.24
CA PHE A 83 3.95 0.78 0.21
C PHE A 83 5.02 0.29 1.16
N CYS A 84 6.24 0.27 0.67
CA CYS A 84 7.45 0.01 1.43
C CYS A 84 8.49 1.03 1.02
N LYS A 85 9.71 0.88 1.48
CA LYS A 85 10.83 1.67 0.96
C LYS A 85 11.95 0.75 0.53
N GLU A 86 12.86 1.29 -0.24
CA GLU A 86 14.02 0.57 -0.70
C GLU A 86 15.28 1.13 -0.05
N GLY A 87 16.22 0.26 0.25
CA GLY A 87 17.49 0.61 0.83
C GLY A 87 18.52 -0.45 0.49
N PHE A 88 19.70 -0.32 1.07
CA PHE A 88 20.77 -1.29 0.88
C PHE A 88 20.90 -2.15 2.13
N VAL A 89 20.85 -3.45 1.94
CA VAL A 89 21.07 -4.44 2.99
C VAL A 89 22.26 -5.30 2.52
N GLU A 90 23.33 -5.31 3.31
CA GLU A 90 24.56 -6.04 2.97
C GLU A 90 25.10 -5.70 1.57
N GLY A 91 25.00 -4.41 1.20
CA GLY A 91 25.49 -3.93 -0.08
C GLY A 91 24.58 -4.15 -1.27
N GLU A 92 23.44 -4.80 -1.07
CA GLU A 92 22.46 -5.04 -2.12
C GLU A 92 21.20 -4.23 -1.89
N ARG A 93 20.57 -3.81 -2.99
CA ARG A 93 19.30 -3.08 -2.91
C ARG A 93 18.18 -4.05 -2.55
N ASP A 94 17.41 -3.69 -1.54
CA ASP A 94 16.33 -4.53 -1.04
C ASP A 94 15.17 -3.70 -0.55
N ILE A 95 14.03 -4.35 -0.41
CA ILE A 95 12.83 -3.76 0.19
C ILE A 95 13.02 -3.78 1.70
N ILE A 96 12.79 -2.64 2.34
CA ILE A 96 12.85 -2.51 3.78
C ILE A 96 11.54 -1.93 4.32
N GLY A 97 11.32 -2.14 5.61
CA GLY A 97 10.09 -1.71 6.27
C GLY A 97 10.03 -0.22 6.52
N LEU A 98 8.82 0.24 6.81
CA LEU A 98 8.53 1.63 7.14
C LEU A 98 8.65 1.85 8.65
N ASP A 99 9.14 3.02 9.03
CA ASP A 99 9.09 3.48 10.42
C ASP A 99 7.95 4.50 10.62
N ASP A 100 7.81 5.04 11.82
CA ASP A 100 6.74 5.98 12.13
C ASP A 100 6.82 7.27 11.32
N ASP A 101 8.02 7.75 11.05
CA ASP A 101 8.21 8.96 10.22
C ASP A 101 7.80 8.69 8.77
N ASP A 102 8.11 7.50 8.26
CA ASP A 102 7.67 7.07 6.94
C ASP A 102 6.15 7.03 6.84
N LEU A 103 5.48 6.51 7.88
CA LEU A 103 4.02 6.44 7.91
C LEU A 103 3.38 7.81 7.92
N LYS A 104 3.97 8.77 8.62
CA LYS A 104 3.50 10.16 8.61
C LYS A 104 3.66 10.78 7.23
N CYS A 105 4.82 10.58 6.63
CA CYS A 105 5.14 11.12 5.31
C CYS A 105 4.21 10.55 4.24
N LEU A 106 4.06 9.24 4.19
CA LEU A 106 3.19 8.56 3.24
C LEU A 106 1.72 8.89 3.50
N GLY A 107 1.30 8.92 4.76
CA GLY A 107 -0.07 9.27 5.12
C GLY A 107 -0.45 10.67 4.63
N ALA A 108 0.46 11.64 4.78
CA ALA A 108 0.24 13.00 4.29
C ALA A 108 0.14 13.04 2.76
N LEU A 109 1.02 12.33 2.06
CA LEU A 109 1.00 12.23 0.60
C LEU A 109 -0.31 11.61 0.12
N ILE A 110 -0.70 10.49 0.72
CA ILE A 110 -1.92 9.76 0.34
C ILE A 110 -3.15 10.63 0.58
N SER A 111 -3.20 11.32 1.70
CA SER A 111 -4.30 12.23 2.01
C SER A 111 -4.39 13.36 0.99
N ALA A 112 -3.27 13.95 0.62
CA ALA A 112 -3.22 15.03 -0.36
C ALA A 112 -3.65 14.53 -1.75
N VAL A 113 -3.10 13.41 -2.20
CA VAL A 113 -3.38 12.85 -3.53
C VAL A 113 -4.83 12.39 -3.66
N SER A 114 -5.38 11.81 -2.60
CA SER A 114 -6.75 11.30 -2.62
C SER A 114 -7.80 12.35 -2.26
N GLY A 115 -7.37 13.56 -1.89
CA GLY A 115 -8.31 14.58 -1.41
C GLY A 115 -9.02 14.17 -0.12
N GLY A 116 -8.37 13.34 0.71
CA GLY A 116 -8.94 12.84 1.94
C GLY A 116 -9.84 11.62 1.79
N ALA A 117 -9.96 11.05 0.58
CA ALA A 117 -10.83 9.90 0.35
C ALA A 117 -10.29 8.62 1.01
N VAL A 118 -8.96 8.45 1.03
CA VAL A 118 -8.34 7.30 1.70
C VAL A 118 -8.23 7.59 3.18
N LYS A 119 -8.74 6.69 4.00
CA LYS A 119 -8.78 6.85 5.45
C LYS A 119 -8.17 5.66 6.15
N TRP A 120 -7.65 5.89 7.36
CA TRP A 120 -7.16 4.81 8.20
C TRP A 120 -8.30 3.86 8.54
N ALA A 121 -8.03 2.56 8.38
CA ALA A 121 -8.96 1.53 8.81
C ALA A 121 -9.00 1.49 10.34
N VAL A 122 -10.21 1.36 10.88
CA VAL A 122 -10.40 1.24 12.33
C VAL A 122 -10.45 -0.24 12.67
N SER A 123 -9.62 -0.68 13.64
CA SER A 123 -9.65 -2.08 14.04
C SER A 123 -10.99 -2.39 14.70
N TYR A 124 -11.48 -3.61 14.49
CA TYR A 124 -12.72 -4.06 15.08
C TYR A 124 -12.71 -3.94 16.60
N THR A 125 -11.60 -4.31 17.23
CA THR A 125 -11.46 -4.22 18.68
C THR A 125 -11.58 -2.79 19.17
N HIS A 126 -10.95 -1.86 18.49
CA HIS A 126 -11.01 -0.44 18.82
C HIS A 126 -12.44 0.10 18.65
N LEU A 127 -13.07 -0.19 17.54
CA LEU A 127 -14.45 0.22 17.28
C LEU A 127 -15.42 -0.32 18.33
N ARG A 128 -15.25 -1.58 18.68
CA ARG A 128 -16.07 -2.25 19.67
C ARG A 128 -15.97 -1.61 21.06
N ALA A 129 -14.75 -1.29 21.46
CA ALA A 129 -14.53 -0.60 22.74
C ALA A 129 -15.21 0.78 22.73
N HIS A 130 -15.12 1.48 21.63
CA HIS A 130 -15.72 2.78 21.46
C HIS A 130 -17.25 2.70 21.51
N GLU A 131 -17.84 1.75 20.84
CA GLU A 131 -19.29 1.50 20.89
C GLU A 131 -19.77 1.22 22.30
N THR A 132 -19.02 0.42 23.04
CA THR A 132 -19.34 0.10 24.42
C THR A 132 -19.40 1.36 25.29
N LEU A 133 -18.48 2.28 25.06
CA LEU A 133 -18.46 3.55 25.79
C LEU A 133 -19.63 4.47 25.43
N MET A 134 -20.10 4.37 24.23
CA MET A 134 -21.22 5.20 23.75
C MET A 134 -22.57 4.67 24.16
N ASN A 135 -22.64 3.41 24.46
CA ASN A 135 -23.88 2.77 24.88
C ASN A 135 -24.05 2.78 26.40
#